data_40afb2fdc188a3e355ea5fc5994d1d5b
#
_entry.id   40afb2fdc188a3e355ea5fc5994d1d5b
#
_cell.length_a   1.000
_cell.length_b   1.000
_cell.length_c   1.000
_cell.angle_alpha   90.00
_cell.angle_beta   90.00
_cell.angle_gamma   90.00
#
_symmetry.space_group_name_H-M   'P 1'
#
loop_
_entity.id
_entity.type
_entity.pdbx_description
1 polymer ?
#
loop_
_entity_poly.entity_id
_entity_poly.type
_entity_poly.pdbx_seq_one_letter_code
_entity_poly.pdbx_strand_id
1 'polypeptide(L)'
;MDDLASGRIIGEQAVKLLNGKGKVAIITSVGATNLQRRLDGIKEVLAKAPGIEIVEVFDIKEDTVRCAEIMATGMRRYPDLGAWLSVGGWPVFTRNATAGIDTSKTKVIAFDTIQPALDLLREGKVSMLLGQKYFGWGSEPVQILYDYVHGKKPEKTIIDSGVDIVTKDNVDEYEAQFKKMESGG
;
A
#
# COMPACT_ATOMS: atom_id res chain seq x y z
N MET A 1 4.71 -1.59 -12.43
CA MET A 1 5.15 -1.22 -11.06
C MET A 1 6.14 -2.25 -10.56
N ASP A 2 7.20 -1.80 -9.90
CA ASP A 2 8.14 -2.70 -9.21
C ASP A 2 7.60 -3.05 -7.81
N ASP A 3 7.15 -4.29 -7.64
CA ASP A 3 6.53 -4.74 -6.38
C ASP A 3 7.52 -4.82 -5.22
N LEU A 4 8.79 -5.18 -5.48
CA LEU A 4 9.82 -5.21 -4.43
C LEU A 4 10.13 -3.79 -3.95
N ALA A 5 10.32 -2.84 -4.87
CA ALA A 5 10.53 -1.43 -4.55
C ALA A 5 9.33 -0.84 -3.80
N SER A 6 8.11 -1.18 -4.21
CA SER A 6 6.89 -0.74 -3.53
C SER A 6 6.80 -1.27 -2.09
N GLY A 7 7.20 -2.51 -1.86
CA GLY A 7 7.32 -3.07 -0.51
C GLY A 7 8.36 -2.33 0.35
N ARG A 8 9.51 -1.98 -0.24
CA ARG A 8 10.54 -1.17 0.46
C ARG A 8 10.01 0.19 0.88
N ILE A 9 9.23 0.86 0.01
CA ILE A 9 8.58 2.14 0.35
C ILE A 9 7.69 2.00 1.57
N ILE A 10 6.86 0.95 1.66
CA ILE A 10 6.03 0.70 2.86
C ILE A 10 6.89 0.50 4.09
N GLY A 11 7.95 -0.29 4.01
CA GLY A 11 8.90 -0.50 5.10
C GLY A 11 9.56 0.81 5.56
N GLU A 12 10.04 1.63 4.65
CA GLU A 12 10.66 2.93 4.93
C GLU A 12 9.69 3.90 5.59
N GLN A 13 8.44 3.96 5.11
CA GLN A 13 7.41 4.78 5.72
C GLN A 13 7.02 4.29 7.12
N ALA A 14 6.98 2.98 7.34
CA ALA A 14 6.79 2.42 8.68
C ALA A 14 7.91 2.84 9.64
N VAL A 15 9.18 2.71 9.21
CA VAL A 15 10.35 3.17 10.00
C VAL A 15 10.22 4.65 10.34
N LYS A 16 9.86 5.49 9.36
CA LYS A 16 9.69 6.94 9.54
C LYS A 16 8.56 7.26 10.52
N LEU A 17 7.38 6.68 10.34
CA LEU A 17 6.19 6.95 11.16
C LEU A 17 6.33 6.46 12.60
N LEU A 18 7.13 5.42 12.82
CA LEU A 18 7.42 4.85 14.14
C LEU A 18 8.70 5.39 14.77
N ASN A 19 9.38 6.34 14.12
CA ASN A 19 10.68 6.85 14.57
C ASN A 19 11.69 5.73 14.85
N GLY A 20 11.68 4.69 14.01
CA GLY A 20 12.61 3.56 14.06
C GLY A 20 12.38 2.56 15.20
N LYS A 21 11.27 2.64 15.95
CA LYS A 21 11.02 1.76 17.11
C LYS A 21 9.54 1.40 17.24
N GLY A 22 9.26 0.14 17.49
CA GLY A 22 7.90 -0.36 17.78
C GLY A 22 7.62 -1.72 17.19
N LYS A 23 6.36 -2.15 17.28
CA LYS A 23 5.87 -3.42 16.77
C LYS A 23 5.03 -3.20 15.52
N VAL A 24 5.20 -4.04 14.53
CA VAL A 24 4.39 -4.02 13.31
C VAL A 24 3.80 -5.40 13.02
N ALA A 25 2.58 -5.41 12.51
CA ALA A 25 1.95 -6.60 11.94
C ALA A 25 1.77 -6.37 10.44
N ILE A 26 1.92 -7.43 9.64
CA ILE A 26 1.83 -7.35 8.19
C ILE A 26 0.64 -8.17 7.70
N ILE A 27 -0.17 -7.56 6.82
CA ILE A 27 -1.27 -8.22 6.12
C ILE A 27 -0.81 -8.57 4.72
N THR A 28 -0.98 -9.83 4.35
CA THR A 28 -0.67 -10.36 3.02
C THR A 28 -1.72 -11.36 2.57
N SER A 29 -1.65 -11.79 1.31
CA SER A 29 -2.32 -12.99 0.81
C SER A 29 -1.30 -13.87 0.11
N VAL A 30 -1.23 -15.13 0.55
CA VAL A 30 -0.25 -16.10 0.04
C VAL A 30 -0.68 -16.63 -1.32
N GLY A 31 0.27 -16.79 -2.24
CA GLY A 31 0.06 -17.43 -3.55
C GLY A 31 0.30 -16.52 -4.75
N ALA A 32 0.24 -15.20 -4.59
CA ALA A 32 0.52 -14.24 -5.66
C ALA A 32 1.95 -13.69 -5.58
N THR A 33 2.69 -13.80 -6.68
CA THR A 33 4.11 -13.39 -6.74
C THR A 33 4.33 -11.91 -6.45
N ASN A 34 3.45 -11.04 -6.93
CA ASN A 34 3.51 -9.59 -6.66
C ASN A 34 3.38 -9.29 -5.16
N LEU A 35 2.45 -9.92 -4.46
CA LEU A 35 2.24 -9.74 -3.03
C LEU A 35 3.43 -10.27 -2.21
N GLN A 36 3.99 -11.41 -2.64
CA GLN A 36 5.21 -11.94 -2.01
C GLN A 36 6.39 -10.97 -2.18
N ARG A 37 6.60 -10.40 -3.37
CA ARG A 37 7.66 -9.42 -3.61
C ARG A 37 7.48 -8.16 -2.76
N ARG A 38 6.25 -7.67 -2.58
CA ARG A 38 5.96 -6.54 -1.67
C ARG A 38 6.28 -6.89 -0.23
N LEU A 39 5.89 -8.08 0.23
CA LEU A 39 6.22 -8.58 1.57
C LEU A 39 7.73 -8.68 1.78
N ASP A 40 8.47 -9.20 0.78
CA ASP A 40 9.93 -9.31 0.83
C ASP A 40 10.59 -7.93 0.93
N GLY A 41 10.10 -6.95 0.17
CA GLY A 41 10.56 -5.56 0.23
C GLY A 41 10.35 -4.93 1.61
N ILE A 42 9.18 -5.12 2.23
CA ILE A 42 8.92 -4.67 3.61
C ILE A 42 9.94 -5.31 4.57
N LYS A 43 10.08 -6.64 4.53
CA LYS A 43 10.99 -7.38 5.41
C LYS A 43 12.45 -6.97 5.23
N GLU A 44 12.87 -6.72 3.99
CA GLU A 44 14.25 -6.27 3.69
C GLU A 44 14.60 -4.93 4.36
N VAL A 45 13.66 -3.99 4.38
CA VAL A 45 13.85 -2.69 5.04
C VAL A 45 13.81 -2.85 6.56
N LEU A 46 12.82 -3.56 7.09
CA LEU A 46 12.66 -3.72 8.53
C LEU A 46 13.79 -4.53 9.16
N ALA A 47 14.42 -5.45 8.42
CA ALA A 47 15.63 -6.15 8.88
C ALA A 47 16.82 -5.21 9.15
N LYS A 48 16.83 -4.02 8.51
CA LYS A 48 17.86 -2.98 8.74
C LYS A 48 17.46 -1.98 9.83
N ALA A 49 16.28 -2.13 10.44
CA ALA A 49 15.74 -1.27 11.49
C ALA A 49 15.52 -2.10 12.78
N PRO A 50 16.57 -2.40 13.55
CA PRO A 50 16.52 -3.36 14.67
C PRO A 50 15.61 -2.93 15.82
N GLY A 51 15.17 -1.68 15.85
CA GLY A 51 14.19 -1.18 16.80
C GLY A 51 12.72 -1.53 16.44
N ILE A 52 12.47 -2.09 15.24
CA ILE A 52 11.14 -2.49 14.80
C ILE A 52 11.03 -4.02 14.76
N GLU A 53 10.04 -4.52 15.49
CA GLU A 53 9.71 -5.96 15.56
C GLU A 53 8.53 -6.28 14.64
N ILE A 54 8.67 -7.26 13.75
CA ILE A 54 7.53 -7.86 13.04
C ILE A 54 6.92 -8.92 13.95
N VAL A 55 5.78 -8.62 14.58
CA VAL A 55 5.14 -9.55 15.52
C VAL A 55 4.42 -10.69 14.83
N GLU A 56 3.82 -10.43 13.66
CA GLU A 56 3.12 -11.47 12.89
C GLU A 56 2.91 -11.04 11.43
N VAL A 57 2.82 -12.03 10.54
CA VAL A 57 2.43 -11.86 9.14
C VAL A 57 1.15 -12.67 8.92
N PHE A 58 0.06 -11.99 8.61
CA PHE A 58 -1.25 -12.59 8.49
C PHE A 58 -1.63 -12.84 7.03
N ASP A 59 -1.97 -14.09 6.71
CA ASP A 59 -2.57 -14.47 5.42
C ASP A 59 -4.09 -14.31 5.49
N ILE A 60 -4.63 -13.35 4.76
CA ILE A 60 -6.07 -13.06 4.71
C ILE A 60 -6.79 -13.78 3.57
N LYS A 61 -6.08 -14.48 2.68
CA LYS A 61 -6.64 -15.22 1.53
C LYS A 61 -7.53 -14.36 0.63
N GLU A 62 -7.11 -13.13 0.31
CA GLU A 62 -7.84 -12.16 -0.51
C GLU A 62 -9.23 -11.73 0.07
N ASP A 63 -9.50 -12.04 1.34
CA ASP A 63 -10.81 -11.81 1.96
C ASP A 63 -10.78 -10.55 2.84
N THR A 64 -11.59 -9.53 2.48
CA THR A 64 -11.69 -8.26 3.20
C THR A 64 -12.39 -8.39 4.54
N VAL A 65 -13.33 -9.33 4.70
CA VAL A 65 -14.01 -9.59 5.98
C VAL A 65 -13.01 -10.22 6.94
N ARG A 66 -12.29 -11.22 6.46
CA ARG A 66 -11.19 -11.84 7.23
C ARG A 66 -10.10 -10.84 7.61
N CYS A 67 -9.78 -9.90 6.73
CA CYS A 67 -8.85 -8.81 7.04
C CYS A 67 -9.34 -7.99 8.24
N ALA A 68 -10.60 -7.58 8.26
CA ALA A 68 -11.19 -6.82 9.36
C ALA A 68 -11.18 -7.61 10.69
N GLU A 69 -11.54 -8.89 10.65
CA GLU A 69 -11.50 -9.79 11.82
C GLU A 69 -10.10 -9.96 12.38
N ILE A 70 -9.11 -10.16 11.49
CA ILE A 70 -7.69 -10.28 11.86
C ILE A 70 -7.20 -8.98 12.49
N MET A 71 -7.49 -7.82 11.91
CA MET A 71 -7.08 -6.54 12.47
C MET A 71 -7.70 -6.32 13.85
N ALA A 72 -9.00 -6.57 14.01
CA ALA A 72 -9.69 -6.44 15.30
C ALA A 72 -9.14 -7.43 16.37
N THR A 73 -8.81 -8.66 15.96
CA THR A 73 -8.24 -9.68 16.87
C THR A 73 -6.79 -9.35 17.19
N GLY A 74 -6.02 -8.91 16.19
CA GLY A 74 -4.62 -8.52 16.35
C GLY A 74 -4.45 -7.36 17.30
N MET A 75 -5.34 -6.34 17.27
CA MET A 75 -5.30 -5.25 18.26
C MET A 75 -5.53 -5.73 19.71
N ARG A 76 -6.32 -6.78 19.92
CA ARG A 76 -6.48 -7.38 21.25
C ARG A 76 -5.26 -8.19 21.67
N ARG A 77 -4.63 -8.88 20.71
CA ARG A 77 -3.44 -9.72 20.95
C ARG A 77 -2.16 -8.88 21.14
N TYR A 78 -2.07 -7.78 20.42
CA TYR A 78 -0.92 -6.86 20.43
C TYR A 78 -1.39 -5.45 20.77
N PRO A 79 -1.72 -5.14 22.04
CA PRO A 79 -2.29 -3.84 22.42
C PRO A 79 -1.28 -2.68 22.27
N ASP A 80 0.00 -2.98 22.13
CA ASP A 80 1.11 -2.06 21.89
C ASP A 80 1.58 -2.03 20.43
N LEU A 81 0.75 -2.53 19.50
CA LEU A 81 1.06 -2.52 18.07
C LEU A 81 1.21 -1.08 17.55
N GLY A 82 2.36 -0.76 16.98
CA GLY A 82 2.66 0.56 16.43
C GLY A 82 2.14 0.75 15.00
N ALA A 83 2.11 -0.31 14.18
CA ALA A 83 1.55 -0.21 12.83
C ALA A 83 1.01 -1.53 12.27
N TRP A 84 -0.04 -1.38 11.43
CA TRP A 84 -0.47 -2.36 10.44
C TRP A 84 0.11 -1.99 9.07
N LEU A 85 0.81 -2.92 8.45
CA LEU A 85 1.36 -2.78 7.10
C LEU A 85 0.66 -3.77 6.18
N SER A 86 0.09 -3.30 5.07
CA SER A 86 -0.59 -4.18 4.12
C SER A 86 0.11 -4.17 2.77
N VAL A 87 0.28 -5.35 2.16
CA VAL A 87 0.81 -5.49 0.80
C VAL A 87 -0.28 -5.30 -0.28
N GLY A 88 -1.52 -5.03 0.12
CA GLY A 88 -2.68 -4.75 -0.74
C GLY A 88 -3.65 -3.79 -0.09
N GLY A 89 -4.79 -3.53 -0.75
CA GLY A 89 -5.80 -2.55 -0.33
C GLY A 89 -6.85 -3.06 0.66
N TRP A 90 -6.82 -4.31 1.08
CA TRP A 90 -7.89 -4.91 1.89
C TRP A 90 -8.27 -4.14 3.16
N PRO A 91 -7.33 -3.54 3.93
CA PRO A 91 -7.71 -2.73 5.11
C PRO A 91 -8.53 -1.49 4.79
N VAL A 92 -8.52 -1.04 3.53
CA VAL A 92 -9.15 0.21 3.09
C VAL A 92 -10.32 0.02 2.13
N PHE A 93 -10.60 -1.23 1.73
CA PHE A 93 -11.77 -1.54 0.91
C PHE A 93 -13.08 -1.49 1.70
N THR A 94 -13.00 -1.61 3.03
CA THR A 94 -14.15 -1.47 3.93
C THR A 94 -13.80 -0.59 5.14
N ARG A 95 -14.80 0.11 5.70
CA ARG A 95 -14.59 0.91 6.92
C ARG A 95 -14.37 0.04 8.16
N ASN A 96 -14.79 -1.22 8.13
CA ASN A 96 -14.78 -2.11 9.30
C ASN A 96 -13.36 -2.48 9.76
N ALA A 97 -12.41 -2.62 8.83
CA ALA A 97 -11.06 -3.04 9.17
C ALA A 97 -10.33 -2.03 10.08
N THR A 98 -10.62 -0.75 9.93
CA THR A 98 -9.99 0.33 10.72
C THR A 98 -10.86 0.86 11.86
N ALA A 99 -12.12 0.42 11.98
CA ALA A 99 -13.09 1.00 12.93
C ALA A 99 -12.66 0.91 14.40
N GLY A 100 -11.99 -0.19 14.79
CA GLY A 100 -11.53 -0.42 16.17
C GLY A 100 -10.12 0.06 16.48
N ILE A 101 -9.46 0.77 15.55
CA ILE A 101 -8.06 1.18 15.70
C ILE A 101 -7.97 2.62 16.22
N ASP A 102 -7.26 2.80 17.33
CA ASP A 102 -6.84 4.12 17.79
C ASP A 102 -5.62 4.58 16.96
N THR A 103 -5.89 5.36 15.91
CA THR A 103 -4.87 5.80 14.95
C THR A 103 -3.90 6.84 15.50
N SER A 104 -4.14 7.37 16.71
CA SER A 104 -3.14 8.15 17.43
C SER A 104 -1.95 7.30 17.89
N LYS A 105 -2.20 6.01 18.17
CA LYS A 105 -1.22 5.03 18.66
C LYS A 105 -0.74 4.07 17.58
N THR A 106 -1.68 3.53 16.77
CA THR A 106 -1.38 2.50 15.77
C THR A 106 -1.58 3.07 14.36
N LYS A 107 -0.52 3.10 13.57
CA LYS A 107 -0.56 3.56 12.19
C LYS A 107 -1.11 2.49 11.26
N VAL A 108 -1.76 2.89 10.17
CA VAL A 108 -2.21 1.98 9.12
C VAL A 108 -1.60 2.44 7.81
N ILE A 109 -0.88 1.54 7.15
CA ILE A 109 -0.26 1.76 5.84
C ILE A 109 -0.78 0.68 4.90
N ALA A 110 -1.37 1.07 3.77
CA ALA A 110 -1.96 0.14 2.81
C ALA A 110 -1.70 0.57 1.37
N PHE A 111 -2.02 -0.33 0.44
CA PHE A 111 -2.10 -0.03 -0.98
C PHE A 111 -3.46 0.52 -1.35
N ASP A 112 -3.51 1.04 -2.56
CA ASP A 112 -4.67 1.48 -3.32
C ASP A 112 -5.31 2.80 -2.83
N THR A 113 -5.82 3.54 -3.81
CA THR A 113 -6.34 4.91 -3.63
C THR A 113 -7.76 5.04 -4.19
N ILE A 114 -8.56 3.98 -4.03
CA ILE A 114 -9.99 4.05 -4.34
C ILE A 114 -10.68 5.05 -3.42
N GLN A 115 -11.83 5.57 -3.82
CA GLN A 115 -12.52 6.64 -3.08
C GLN A 115 -12.71 6.33 -1.59
N PRO A 116 -13.17 5.14 -1.16
CA PRO A 116 -13.26 4.82 0.27
C PRO A 116 -11.93 4.91 1.03
N ALA A 117 -10.81 4.58 0.37
CA ALA A 117 -9.48 4.66 0.97
C ALA A 117 -9.03 6.12 1.18
N LEU A 118 -9.30 7.00 0.20
CA LEU A 118 -9.03 8.43 0.31
C LEU A 118 -9.85 9.08 1.42
N ASP A 119 -11.11 8.67 1.59
CA ASP A 119 -11.97 9.14 2.68
C ASP A 119 -11.40 8.72 4.05
N LEU A 120 -10.99 7.46 4.21
CA LEU A 120 -10.35 6.97 5.43
C LEU A 120 -9.04 7.71 5.74
N LEU A 121 -8.28 8.09 4.71
CA LEU A 121 -7.06 8.88 4.87
C LEU A 121 -7.36 10.29 5.39
N ARG A 122 -8.40 10.98 4.84
CA ARG A 122 -8.85 12.30 5.31
C ARG A 122 -9.35 12.26 6.75
N GLU A 123 -10.07 11.20 7.11
CA GLU A 123 -10.57 10.97 8.47
C GLU A 123 -9.44 10.61 9.46
N GLY A 124 -8.20 10.40 8.98
CA GLY A 124 -7.07 10.00 9.80
C GLY A 124 -7.13 8.54 10.29
N LYS A 125 -7.98 7.72 9.67
CA LYS A 125 -8.08 6.28 9.94
C LYS A 125 -6.96 5.47 9.29
N VAL A 126 -6.32 6.04 8.28
CA VAL A 126 -5.17 5.52 7.58
C VAL A 126 -4.09 6.58 7.58
N SER A 127 -2.84 6.18 7.73
CA SER A 127 -1.71 7.11 7.84
C SER A 127 -1.06 7.38 6.48
N MET A 128 -1.09 6.38 5.59
CA MET A 128 -0.52 6.48 4.25
C MET A 128 -1.14 5.43 3.33
N LEU A 129 -1.34 5.81 2.09
CA LEU A 129 -1.70 4.91 1.00
C LEU A 129 -0.59 4.91 -0.06
N LEU A 130 -0.36 3.75 -0.66
CA LEU A 130 0.51 3.61 -1.82
C LEU A 130 -0.36 3.41 -3.07
N GLY A 131 -0.52 4.48 -3.85
CA GLY A 131 -1.35 4.51 -5.04
C GLY A 131 -0.64 3.89 -6.24
N GLN A 132 -1.30 2.95 -6.91
CA GLN A 132 -0.82 2.37 -8.16
C GLN A 132 -1.26 3.26 -9.33
N LYS A 133 -0.34 3.56 -10.27
CA LYS A 133 -0.62 4.44 -11.43
C LYS A 133 -1.33 3.67 -12.56
N TYR A 134 -2.51 3.14 -12.26
CA TYR A 134 -3.20 2.21 -13.15
C TYR A 134 -3.88 2.86 -14.37
N PHE A 135 -4.11 4.17 -14.39
CA PHE A 135 -4.68 4.85 -15.57
C PHE A 135 -3.85 4.67 -16.83
N GLY A 136 -2.52 4.70 -16.70
CA GLY A 136 -1.62 4.45 -17.83
C GLY A 136 -1.57 2.99 -18.31
N TRP A 137 -2.02 2.03 -17.50
CA TRP A 137 -1.86 0.60 -17.82
C TRP A 137 -2.64 0.14 -19.06
N GLY A 138 -3.68 0.86 -19.44
CA GLY A 138 -4.41 0.59 -20.69
C GLY A 138 -3.76 1.23 -21.91
N SER A 139 -3.49 2.53 -21.88
CA SER A 139 -3.03 3.31 -23.02
C SER A 139 -1.53 3.20 -23.29
N GLU A 140 -0.69 3.23 -22.26
CA GLU A 140 0.76 3.21 -22.41
C GLU A 140 1.29 1.94 -23.10
N PRO A 141 0.88 0.70 -22.72
CA PRO A 141 1.32 -0.50 -23.42
C PRO A 141 0.86 -0.53 -24.89
N VAL A 142 -0.35 -0.04 -25.18
CA VAL A 142 -0.85 0.05 -26.56
C VAL A 142 -0.01 1.02 -27.37
N GLN A 143 0.33 2.18 -26.83
CA GLN A 143 1.20 3.15 -27.50
C GLN A 143 2.60 2.57 -27.73
N ILE A 144 3.17 1.88 -26.75
CA ILE A 144 4.49 1.23 -26.87
C ILE A 144 4.47 0.17 -27.99
N LEU A 145 3.41 -0.66 -28.03
CA LEU A 145 3.26 -1.67 -29.08
C LEU A 145 3.10 -1.02 -30.47
N TYR A 146 2.28 0.02 -30.57
CA TYR A 146 2.11 0.78 -31.80
C TYR A 146 3.45 1.35 -32.29
N ASP A 147 4.19 2.02 -31.42
CA ASP A 147 5.50 2.59 -31.71
C ASP A 147 6.50 1.50 -32.14
N TYR A 148 6.49 0.36 -31.45
CA TYR A 148 7.38 -0.78 -31.77
C TYR A 148 7.16 -1.33 -33.19
N VAL A 149 5.90 -1.54 -33.60
CA VAL A 149 5.60 -2.05 -34.96
C VAL A 149 5.90 -0.99 -36.03
N HIS A 150 5.98 0.29 -35.67
CA HIS A 150 6.39 1.38 -36.55
C HIS A 150 7.89 1.72 -36.46
N GLY A 151 8.69 0.83 -35.88
CA GLY A 151 10.16 0.91 -35.86
C GLY A 151 10.77 1.68 -34.68
N LYS A 152 9.96 2.17 -33.75
CA LYS A 152 10.45 2.79 -32.51
C LYS A 152 10.54 1.75 -31.40
N LYS A 153 11.74 1.27 -31.13
CA LYS A 153 11.95 0.34 -30.03
C LYS A 153 11.98 1.10 -28.69
N PRO A 154 11.34 0.54 -27.63
CA PRO A 154 11.46 1.12 -26.31
C PRO A 154 12.92 1.06 -25.82
N GLU A 155 13.39 2.08 -25.13
CA GLU A 155 14.75 2.14 -24.56
C GLU A 155 14.98 1.08 -23.49
N LYS A 156 13.91 0.67 -22.81
CA LYS A 156 13.94 -0.34 -21.75
C LYS A 156 12.96 -1.46 -22.04
N THR A 157 13.35 -2.70 -21.74
CA THR A 157 12.48 -3.88 -21.83
C THR A 157 11.49 -4.00 -20.67
N ILE A 158 11.80 -3.35 -19.55
CA ILE A 158 10.93 -3.28 -18.37
C ILE A 158 10.64 -1.80 -18.10
N ILE A 159 9.36 -1.44 -18.15
CA ILE A 159 8.88 -0.08 -17.90
C ILE A 159 8.10 -0.10 -16.59
N ASP A 160 8.65 0.58 -15.59
CA ASP A 160 7.99 0.73 -14.30
C ASP A 160 7.02 1.90 -14.34
N SER A 161 5.73 1.65 -14.08
CA SER A 161 4.71 2.70 -13.97
C SER A 161 4.87 3.56 -12.72
N GLY A 162 5.63 3.09 -11.74
CA GLY A 162 5.80 3.74 -10.45
C GLY A 162 4.58 3.66 -9.54
N VAL A 163 4.69 4.34 -8.41
CA VAL A 163 3.63 4.47 -7.38
C VAL A 163 3.62 5.89 -6.84
N ASP A 164 2.50 6.28 -6.24
CA ASP A 164 2.34 7.56 -5.54
C ASP A 164 2.18 7.34 -4.05
N ILE A 165 2.91 8.10 -3.23
CA ILE A 165 2.73 8.12 -1.78
C ILE A 165 1.65 9.16 -1.47
N VAL A 166 0.51 8.71 -0.94
CA VAL A 166 -0.62 9.57 -0.60
C VAL A 166 -0.79 9.60 0.90
N THR A 167 -0.77 10.80 1.44
CA THR A 167 -0.92 11.11 2.87
C THR A 167 -2.02 12.15 3.05
N LYS A 168 -2.37 12.45 4.29
CA LYS A 168 -3.35 13.51 4.58
C LYS A 168 -2.95 14.88 3.99
N ASP A 169 -1.65 15.11 3.81
CA ASP A 169 -1.14 16.41 3.36
C ASP A 169 -1.32 16.64 1.86
N ASN A 170 -1.43 15.56 1.05
CA ASN A 170 -1.53 15.65 -0.41
C ASN A 170 -2.77 14.94 -1.00
N VAL A 171 -3.67 14.41 -0.17
CA VAL A 171 -4.81 13.61 -0.63
C VAL A 171 -5.76 14.40 -1.54
N ASP A 172 -5.98 15.68 -1.27
CA ASP A 172 -6.90 16.50 -2.05
C ASP A 172 -6.32 16.86 -3.43
N GLU A 173 -5.03 17.15 -3.49
CA GLU A 173 -4.32 17.35 -4.75
C GLU A 173 -4.29 16.06 -5.58
N TYR A 174 -3.98 14.94 -4.93
CA TYR A 174 -3.98 13.61 -5.56
C TYR A 174 -5.34 13.28 -6.15
N GLU A 175 -6.44 13.45 -5.40
CA GLU A 175 -7.79 13.18 -5.89
C GLU A 175 -8.20 14.10 -7.05
N ALA A 176 -7.80 15.38 -7.00
CA ALA A 176 -8.07 16.32 -8.08
C ALA A 176 -7.39 15.91 -9.40
N GLN A 177 -6.13 15.46 -9.33
CA GLN A 177 -5.39 14.92 -10.47
C GLN A 177 -6.03 13.63 -10.99
N PHE A 178 -6.47 12.75 -10.09
CA PHE A 178 -7.15 11.51 -10.41
C PHE A 178 -8.46 11.74 -11.17
N LYS A 179 -9.33 12.62 -10.67
CA LYS A 179 -10.59 13.00 -11.33
C LYS A 179 -10.38 13.61 -12.71
N LYS A 180 -9.30 14.39 -12.89
CA LYS A 180 -8.94 14.94 -14.19
C LYS A 180 -8.58 13.84 -15.19
N MET A 181 -7.83 12.82 -14.77
CA MET A 181 -7.51 11.67 -15.61
C MET A 181 -8.75 10.84 -15.95
N GLU A 182 -9.68 10.64 -15.00
CA GLU A 182 -10.95 9.94 -15.24
C GLU A 182 -11.85 10.66 -16.28
N SER A 183 -11.84 11.99 -16.26
CA SER A 183 -12.65 12.78 -17.19
C SER A 183 -12.08 12.89 -18.60
N GLY A 184 -10.92 12.29 -18.88
CA GLY A 184 -10.28 12.31 -20.20
C GLY A 184 -9.68 13.68 -20.55
N GLY A 185 -9.26 14.44 -19.55
CA GLY A 185 -8.71 15.80 -19.68
C GLY A 185 -7.33 15.86 -20.31
#